data_c0d7aff1709607d9a22383ad91653414
#
_entry.id   c0d7aff1709607d9a22383ad91653414
#
_cell.length_a   1.000
_cell.length_b   1.000
_cell.length_c   1.000
_cell.angle_alpha   90.00
_cell.angle_beta   90.00
_cell.angle_gamma   90.00
#
_symmetry.space_group_name_H-M   'P 1'
#
loop_
_entity.id
_entity.type
_entity.pdbx_description
1 polymer ?
#
loop_
_entity_poly.entity_id
_entity_poly.type
_entity_poly.pdbx_seq_one_letter_code
_entity_poly.pdbx_strand_id
1 'polypeptide(L)'
;IANGEVMSSGTKAGLEISYIITSLLCDMHDLYYCDELFSYVNSDIEKACLSIIIEKLSGRKQLFFTTHNSDILDMQLPKHSFTFLKKDVNNEDDSIKCIAASQYLKRSTDSLKHAVENDLFCTAPELHRLFEIADL
;
A
#
# COMPACT_ATOMS: atom_id res chain seq x y z
N ILE A 1 25.92 -11.69 -18.29
CA ILE A 1 25.29 -11.80 -16.95
C ILE A 1 25.43 -10.42 -16.34
N ALA A 2 24.37 -9.59 -16.43
CA ALA A 2 24.36 -8.29 -15.77
C ALA A 2 24.37 -8.51 -14.26
N ASN A 3 25.41 -8.03 -13.57
CA ASN A 3 25.45 -8.05 -12.14
C ASN A 3 24.25 -7.26 -11.60
N GLY A 4 23.42 -7.88 -10.75
CA GLY A 4 22.23 -7.26 -10.18
C GLY A 4 22.48 -5.96 -9.39
N GLU A 5 23.73 -5.63 -9.13
CA GLU A 5 24.18 -4.37 -8.50
C GLU A 5 24.13 -3.14 -9.41
N VAL A 6 24.01 -3.34 -10.73
CA VAL A 6 24.03 -2.23 -11.73
C VAL A 6 22.62 -1.72 -12.06
N MET A 7 21.58 -2.41 -11.62
CA MET A 7 20.20 -2.01 -11.93
C MET A 7 19.71 -0.94 -10.94
N SER A 8 19.02 0.09 -11.46
CA SER A 8 18.30 1.06 -10.63
C SER A 8 17.19 0.39 -9.83
N SER A 9 16.81 1.01 -8.69
CA SER A 9 15.70 0.49 -7.86
C SER A 9 14.39 0.39 -8.65
N GLY A 10 14.10 1.35 -9.51
CA GLY A 10 12.93 1.30 -10.39
C GLY A 10 12.98 0.16 -11.39
N THR A 11 14.16 -0.17 -11.95
CA THR A 11 14.32 -1.31 -12.85
C THR A 11 14.09 -2.63 -12.11
N LYS A 12 14.59 -2.76 -10.89
CA LYS A 12 14.36 -3.94 -10.05
C LYS A 12 12.87 -4.11 -9.75
N ALA A 13 12.20 -3.04 -9.29
CA ALA A 13 10.76 -3.04 -9.06
C ALA A 13 9.97 -3.44 -10.32
N GLY A 14 10.34 -2.92 -11.50
CA GLY A 14 9.72 -3.29 -12.76
C GLY A 14 9.83 -4.78 -13.10
N LEU A 15 10.97 -5.41 -12.82
CA LEU A 15 11.15 -6.86 -13.00
C LEU A 15 10.27 -7.66 -12.03
N GLU A 16 10.19 -7.27 -10.77
CA GLU A 16 9.36 -7.93 -9.76
C GLU A 16 7.87 -7.81 -10.10
N ILE A 17 7.41 -6.62 -10.52
CA ILE A 17 6.04 -6.39 -11.00
C ILE A 17 5.73 -7.28 -12.20
N SER A 18 6.66 -7.35 -13.18
CA SER A 18 6.51 -8.19 -14.37
C SER A 18 6.41 -9.68 -14.01
N TYR A 19 7.18 -10.13 -13.01
CA TYR A 19 7.10 -11.50 -12.51
C TYR A 19 5.72 -11.78 -11.88
N ILE A 20 5.21 -10.88 -11.07
CA ILE A 20 3.88 -11.03 -10.43
C ILE A 20 2.80 -11.13 -11.49
N ILE A 21 2.78 -10.21 -12.47
CA ILE A 21 1.80 -10.23 -13.57
C ILE A 21 1.90 -11.54 -14.35
N THR A 22 3.11 -11.97 -14.71
CA THR A 22 3.33 -13.22 -15.44
C THR A 22 2.85 -14.42 -14.64
N SER A 23 3.15 -14.48 -13.34
CA SER A 23 2.73 -15.59 -12.48
C SER A 23 1.21 -15.66 -12.30
N LEU A 24 0.53 -14.50 -12.28
CA LEU A 24 -0.93 -14.41 -12.28
C LEU A 24 -1.52 -14.95 -13.59
N LEU A 25 -0.96 -14.54 -14.73
CA LEU A 25 -1.40 -14.99 -16.07
C LEU A 25 -1.18 -16.48 -16.29
N CYS A 26 -0.10 -17.04 -15.70
CA CYS A 26 0.23 -18.46 -15.78
C CYS A 26 -0.40 -19.30 -14.67
N ASP A 27 -1.25 -18.71 -13.81
CA ASP A 27 -1.96 -19.41 -12.73
C ASP A 27 -1.03 -20.13 -11.73
N MET A 28 0.13 -19.51 -11.42
CA MET A 28 1.20 -20.17 -10.68
C MET A 28 0.94 -20.22 -9.16
N HIS A 29 0.23 -19.21 -8.61
CA HIS A 29 0.01 -19.06 -7.16
C HIS A 29 -1.41 -18.58 -6.85
N ASP A 30 -1.90 -18.94 -5.66
CA ASP A 30 -3.19 -18.47 -5.13
C ASP A 30 -3.04 -17.25 -4.21
N LEU A 31 -1.84 -17.00 -3.66
CA LEU A 31 -1.55 -15.89 -2.75
C LEU A 31 -0.36 -15.08 -3.25
N TYR A 32 -0.53 -13.78 -3.31
CA TYR A 32 0.49 -12.79 -3.64
C TYR A 32 0.63 -11.80 -2.49
N TYR A 33 1.86 -11.57 -2.07
CA TYR A 33 2.19 -10.56 -1.05
C TYR A 33 3.29 -9.63 -1.59
N CYS A 34 3.00 -8.35 -1.63
CA CYS A 34 3.87 -7.31 -2.17
C CYS A 34 4.10 -6.25 -1.10
N ASP A 35 5.30 -6.24 -0.51
CA ASP A 35 5.66 -5.28 0.52
C ASP A 35 6.39 -4.10 -0.11
N GLU A 36 5.75 -2.93 -0.09
CA GLU A 36 6.25 -1.67 -0.66
C GLU A 36 6.87 -1.78 -2.07
N LEU A 37 6.41 -2.75 -2.86
CA LEU A 37 6.96 -3.08 -4.18
C LEU A 37 6.98 -1.87 -5.13
N PHE A 38 6.04 -0.94 -4.98
CA PHE A 38 5.88 0.21 -5.85
C PHE A 38 6.60 1.47 -5.36
N SER A 39 7.35 1.42 -4.24
CA SER A 39 7.98 2.59 -3.63
C SER A 39 8.94 3.36 -4.55
N TYR A 40 9.48 2.70 -5.58
CA TYR A 40 10.40 3.29 -6.56
C TYR A 40 9.77 3.50 -7.93
N VAL A 41 8.44 3.44 -8.01
CA VAL A 41 7.67 3.55 -9.25
C VAL A 41 6.80 4.80 -9.19
N ASN A 42 6.58 5.43 -10.33
CA ASN A 42 5.67 6.58 -10.40
C ASN A 42 4.23 6.15 -10.01
N SER A 43 3.51 7.03 -9.28
CA SER A 43 2.16 6.77 -8.77
C SER A 43 1.17 6.33 -9.85
N ASP A 44 1.23 6.91 -11.07
CA ASP A 44 0.33 6.53 -12.15
C ASP A 44 0.64 5.14 -12.70
N ILE A 45 1.94 4.76 -12.72
CA ILE A 45 2.37 3.41 -13.11
C ILE A 45 1.95 2.40 -12.03
N GLU A 46 2.09 2.75 -10.75
CA GLU A 46 1.61 1.92 -9.64
C GLU A 46 0.11 1.63 -9.78
N LYS A 47 -0.71 2.67 -9.95
CA LYS A 47 -2.18 2.52 -10.14
C LYS A 47 -2.51 1.66 -11.35
N ALA A 48 -1.82 1.87 -12.47
CA ALA A 48 -2.03 1.08 -13.69
C ALA A 48 -1.66 -0.40 -13.48
N CYS A 49 -0.51 -0.68 -12.87
CA CYS A 49 -0.09 -2.05 -12.56
C CYS A 49 -1.05 -2.74 -11.59
N LEU A 50 -1.47 -2.05 -10.52
CA LEU A 50 -2.44 -2.59 -9.56
C LEU A 50 -3.78 -2.88 -10.24
N SER A 51 -4.25 -2.00 -11.13
CA SER A 51 -5.50 -2.22 -11.88
C SER A 51 -5.41 -3.49 -12.74
N ILE A 52 -4.28 -3.72 -13.42
CA ILE A 52 -4.05 -4.94 -14.22
C ILE A 52 -4.03 -6.17 -13.31
N ILE A 53 -3.29 -6.11 -12.20
CA ILE A 53 -3.17 -7.23 -11.27
C ILE A 53 -4.56 -7.58 -10.71
N ILE A 54 -5.32 -6.58 -10.23
CA ILE A 54 -6.65 -6.77 -9.66
C ILE A 54 -7.63 -7.34 -10.69
N GLU A 55 -7.59 -6.86 -11.95
CA GLU A 55 -8.42 -7.39 -13.04
C GLU A 55 -8.14 -8.88 -13.30
N LYS A 56 -6.88 -9.30 -13.16
CA LYS A 56 -6.46 -10.69 -13.39
C LYS A 56 -6.63 -11.58 -12.16
N LEU A 57 -6.88 -11.00 -10.98
CA LEU A 57 -7.26 -11.77 -9.81
C LEU A 57 -8.63 -12.43 -10.04
N SER A 58 -8.66 -13.75 -10.08
CA SER A 58 -9.87 -14.52 -10.31
C SER A 58 -9.93 -15.73 -9.37
N GLY A 59 -11.14 -16.25 -9.17
CA GLY A 59 -11.34 -17.47 -8.39
C GLY A 59 -10.97 -17.30 -6.92
N ARG A 60 -9.97 -18.06 -6.45
CA ARG A 60 -9.53 -18.09 -5.04
C ARG A 60 -8.26 -17.28 -4.79
N LYS A 61 -7.76 -16.56 -5.79
CA LYS A 61 -6.52 -15.79 -5.66
C LYS A 61 -6.69 -14.59 -4.75
N GLN A 62 -5.68 -14.30 -3.96
CA GLN A 62 -5.62 -13.17 -3.05
C GLN A 62 -4.34 -12.38 -3.29
N LEU A 63 -4.47 -11.04 -3.24
CA LEU A 63 -3.35 -10.12 -3.24
C LEU A 63 -3.39 -9.31 -1.95
N PHE A 64 -2.25 -9.28 -1.25
CA PHE A 64 -1.95 -8.30 -0.22
C PHE A 64 -0.82 -7.42 -0.71
N PHE A 65 -0.98 -6.13 -0.64
CA PHE A 65 0.12 -5.22 -0.91
C PHE A 65 0.12 -4.08 0.11
N THR A 66 1.31 -3.63 0.46
CA THR A 66 1.50 -2.48 1.33
C THR A 66 2.03 -1.31 0.50
N THR A 67 1.57 -0.11 0.82
CA THR A 67 2.04 1.13 0.20
C THR A 67 1.85 2.30 1.14
N HIS A 68 2.73 3.29 1.04
CA HIS A 68 2.54 4.60 1.67
C HIS A 68 2.03 5.66 0.68
N ASN A 69 1.74 5.27 -0.56
CA ASN A 69 1.21 6.16 -1.59
C ASN A 69 -0.29 6.42 -1.39
N SER A 70 -0.64 7.64 -0.96
CA SER A 70 -2.03 8.04 -0.73
C SER A 70 -2.88 8.12 -2.01
N ASP A 71 -2.26 8.20 -3.21
CA ASP A 71 -3.00 8.25 -4.47
C ASP A 71 -3.74 6.94 -4.79
N ILE A 72 -3.36 5.84 -4.14
CA ILE A 72 -4.08 4.56 -4.23
C ILE A 72 -5.49 4.65 -3.64
N LEU A 73 -5.73 5.59 -2.73
CA LEU A 73 -7.03 5.84 -2.12
C LEU A 73 -8.06 6.39 -3.12
N ASP A 74 -7.60 6.93 -4.25
CA ASP A 74 -8.47 7.39 -5.35
C ASP A 74 -8.94 6.23 -6.25
N MET A 75 -8.36 5.04 -6.12
CA MET A 75 -8.81 3.87 -6.85
C MET A 75 -10.20 3.43 -6.34
N GLN A 76 -11.08 3.06 -7.27
CA GLN A 76 -12.44 2.60 -6.95
C GLN A 76 -12.45 1.16 -6.41
N LEU A 77 -11.70 0.94 -5.32
CA LEU A 77 -11.68 -0.35 -4.63
C LEU A 77 -12.69 -0.37 -3.47
N PRO A 78 -13.22 -1.55 -3.14
CA PRO A 78 -14.11 -1.69 -2.00
C PRO A 78 -13.44 -1.26 -0.69
N LYS A 79 -14.13 -0.51 0.16
CA LYS A 79 -13.56 0.00 1.43
C LYS A 79 -13.03 -1.09 2.37
N HIS A 80 -13.60 -2.29 2.30
CA HIS A 80 -13.13 -3.42 3.08
C HIS A 80 -11.76 -3.96 2.62
N SER A 81 -11.28 -3.53 1.44
CA SER A 81 -9.95 -3.89 0.95
C SER A 81 -8.84 -3.06 1.60
N PHE A 82 -9.19 -1.97 2.30
CA PHE A 82 -8.20 -1.07 2.90
C PHE A 82 -8.08 -1.31 4.39
N THR A 83 -6.84 -1.51 4.84
CA THR A 83 -6.46 -1.58 6.25
C THR A 83 -5.32 -0.63 6.50
N PHE A 84 -5.47 0.25 7.48
CA PHE A 84 -4.44 1.19 7.92
C PHE A 84 -3.67 0.60 9.09
N LEU A 85 -2.34 0.72 9.03
CA LEU A 85 -1.45 0.34 10.11
C LEU A 85 -1.08 1.61 10.89
N LYS A 86 -1.39 1.62 12.19
CA LYS A 86 -1.03 2.72 13.09
C LYS A 86 -0.12 2.19 14.18
N LYS A 87 1.05 2.84 14.35
CA LYS A 87 1.90 2.61 15.52
C LYS A 87 1.34 3.42 16.70
N ASP A 88 1.07 2.77 17.82
CA ASP A 88 0.63 3.44 19.05
C ASP A 88 1.86 3.82 19.89
N VAL A 89 2.32 5.06 19.70
CA VAL A 89 3.56 5.58 20.29
C VAL A 89 3.40 5.89 21.80
N ASN A 90 2.14 5.94 22.29
CA ASN A 90 1.83 6.25 23.68
C ASN A 90 1.69 4.99 24.55
N ASN A 91 1.84 3.81 23.96
CA ASN A 91 1.75 2.55 24.66
C ASN A 91 3.14 1.98 24.87
N GLU A 92 3.51 1.62 26.09
CA GLU A 92 4.80 1.03 26.44
C GLU A 92 5.12 -0.24 25.60
N ASP A 93 4.09 -0.89 25.07
CA ASP A 93 4.21 -2.12 24.26
C ASP A 93 4.49 -1.88 22.78
N ASP A 94 4.65 -0.63 22.31
CA ASP A 94 4.92 -0.32 20.89
C ASP A 94 3.96 -1.05 19.91
N SER A 95 2.72 -1.25 20.30
CA SER A 95 1.76 -2.08 19.57
C SER A 95 1.32 -1.44 18.26
N ILE A 96 1.25 -2.24 17.19
CA ILE A 96 0.70 -1.83 15.91
C ILE A 96 -0.80 -2.16 15.88
N LYS A 97 -1.63 -1.17 15.61
CA LYS A 97 -3.07 -1.34 15.43
C LYS A 97 -3.42 -1.42 13.94
N CYS A 98 -4.22 -2.42 13.59
CA CYS A 98 -4.79 -2.57 12.25
C CYS A 98 -6.21 -1.99 12.24
N ILE A 99 -6.44 -0.99 11.40
CA ILE A 99 -7.71 -0.26 11.32
C ILE A 99 -8.32 -0.51 9.94
N ALA A 100 -9.41 -1.28 9.88
CA ALA A 100 -10.13 -1.49 8.63
C ALA A 100 -10.97 -0.26 8.27
N ALA A 101 -10.82 0.26 7.06
CA ALA A 101 -11.55 1.45 6.59
C ALA A 101 -13.06 1.28 6.68
N SER A 102 -13.57 0.08 6.42
CA SER A 102 -15.01 -0.24 6.47
C SER A 102 -15.64 -0.11 7.86
N GLN A 103 -14.85 -0.07 8.93
CA GLN A 103 -15.36 0.16 10.30
C GLN A 103 -15.81 1.62 10.50
N TYR A 104 -15.15 2.56 9.84
CA TYR A 104 -15.40 4.00 9.95
C TYR A 104 -16.25 4.55 8.81
N LEU A 105 -16.01 4.09 7.59
CA LEU A 105 -16.66 4.59 6.37
C LEU A 105 -17.73 3.61 5.89
N LYS A 106 -18.96 3.80 6.34
CA LYS A 106 -20.08 2.88 6.07
C LYS A 106 -20.79 3.17 4.75
N ARG A 107 -20.78 4.43 4.30
CA ARG A 107 -21.48 4.84 3.07
C ARG A 107 -20.54 4.69 1.86
N SER A 108 -21.10 4.25 0.72
CA SER A 108 -20.32 4.14 -0.53
C SER A 108 -19.78 5.50 -1.01
N THR A 109 -20.49 6.58 -0.69
CA THR A 109 -20.13 7.96 -1.08
C THR A 109 -19.04 8.59 -0.23
N ASP A 110 -18.68 8.00 0.93
CA ASP A 110 -17.62 8.56 1.77
C ASP A 110 -16.27 8.42 1.06
N SER A 111 -15.55 9.51 0.88
CA SER A 111 -14.22 9.49 0.28
C SER A 111 -13.18 8.96 1.26
N LEU A 112 -12.46 7.93 0.85
CA LEU A 112 -11.38 7.35 1.65
C LEU A 112 -10.20 8.31 1.76
N LYS A 113 -9.83 8.97 0.67
CA LYS A 113 -8.76 9.97 0.62
C LYS A 113 -9.04 11.12 1.57
N HIS A 114 -10.24 11.68 1.51
CA HIS A 114 -10.64 12.77 2.40
C HIS A 114 -10.65 12.37 3.87
N ALA A 115 -11.00 11.12 4.18
CA ALA A 115 -10.93 10.60 5.55
C ALA A 115 -9.49 10.49 6.06
N VAL A 116 -8.56 10.08 5.20
CA VAL A 116 -7.12 10.03 5.53
C VAL A 116 -6.55 11.44 5.66
N GLU A 117 -6.85 12.35 4.75
CA GLU A 117 -6.41 13.76 4.80
C GLU A 117 -6.90 14.49 6.06
N ASN A 118 -8.07 14.13 6.58
CA ASN A 118 -8.59 14.65 7.86
C ASN A 118 -8.18 13.79 9.08
N ASP A 119 -7.19 12.92 8.91
CA ASP A 119 -6.63 12.05 9.96
C ASP A 119 -7.67 11.22 10.73
N LEU A 120 -8.77 10.81 10.06
CA LEU A 120 -9.82 10.00 10.68
C LEU A 120 -9.26 8.69 11.27
N PHE A 121 -8.20 8.16 10.68
CA PHE A 121 -7.55 6.92 11.11
C PHE A 121 -6.37 7.17 12.06
N CYS A 122 -6.07 8.43 12.38
CA CYS A 122 -4.93 8.85 13.21
C CYS A 122 -3.61 8.21 12.76
N THR A 123 -3.38 8.21 11.46
CA THR A 123 -2.18 7.62 10.83
C THR A 123 -1.16 8.67 10.40
N ALA A 124 -1.45 9.96 10.58
CA ALA A 124 -0.53 11.04 10.28
C ALA A 124 0.74 10.95 11.16
N PRO A 125 1.92 11.22 10.60
CA PRO A 125 3.16 11.25 11.37
C PRO A 125 3.12 12.35 12.46
N GLU A 126 3.59 12.03 13.65
CA GLU A 126 3.71 13.00 14.76
C GLU A 126 4.93 13.91 14.54
N LEU A 127 4.75 14.95 13.72
CA LEU A 127 5.83 15.86 13.33
C LEU A 127 6.39 16.70 14.49
N HIS A 128 5.62 16.89 15.57
CA HIS A 128 6.09 17.68 16.72
C HIS A 128 7.35 17.12 17.35
N ARG A 129 7.57 15.81 17.34
CA ARG A 129 8.80 15.18 17.85
C ARG A 129 10.04 15.52 17.02
N LEU A 130 9.88 15.88 15.74
CA LEU A 130 11.00 16.33 14.92
C LEU A 130 11.45 17.74 15.30
N PHE A 131 10.53 18.58 15.74
CA PHE A 131 10.83 19.94 16.20
C PHE A 131 11.48 19.94 17.58
N GLU A 132 11.15 19.00 18.46
CA GLU A 132 11.84 18.84 19.76
C GLU A 132 13.34 18.51 19.61
N ILE A 133 13.73 17.83 18.52
CA ILE A 133 15.13 17.53 18.24
C ILE A 133 15.87 18.77 17.71
N ALA A 134 15.18 19.69 17.04
CA ALA A 134 15.78 20.91 16.49
C ALA A 134 16.02 21.99 17.56
N ASP A 135 15.39 21.86 18.73
CA ASP A 135 15.53 22.78 19.87
C ASP A 135 16.61 22.32 20.89
N LEU A 136 17.33 21.21 20.59
CA LEU A 136 18.48 20.71 21.36
C LEU A 136 19.80 21.24 20.80
#